data_02045ee573c1e43dec2876b3eeb58d7b
#
_entry.id   02045ee573c1e43dec2876b3eeb58d7b
#
_cell.length_a   1.000
_cell.length_b   1.000
_cell.length_c   1.000
_cell.angle_alpha   90.00
_cell.angle_beta   90.00
_cell.angle_gamma   90.00
#
_symmetry.space_group_name_H-M   'P 1'
#
loop_
_entity.id
_entity.type
_entity.pdbx_description
1 polymer ?
#
loop_
_entity_poly.entity_id
_entity_poly.type
_entity_poly.pdbx_seq_one_letter_code
_entity_poly.pdbx_strand_id
1 'polypeptide(L)'
;LLDKFREFVGHHVAFSVFLICLIDCIFLLYTANSLSISYSEAEIFFNKQNFLSHVLNLSVQIFDQTDLALRSVMIAFHVISVVLMYKISKFYIKLEFDRLIAVLLFILLPGTLASALIVNNAGLCVMLALLCIYFFHIKNKILFVTFFCLAFFIDGDFLIFYAGFFIFALYKRKPPLAWLSAILFLLTLYFFGFDTNGRPSGHFIDTFGIFAAVFSPFIFIFFVYTIYRIWVKEKKDLLWFIAICSFCFCMIVSVRQRLELEQFLPFCVIATPLMVRVFFNSYRVRLPKFRKGYKICTTLVMLFLALNWSMIVFNQIFYLFLGSPTKHFVYKFDVVKELAAKLKEAEIKDLYTDNKKLALRLKFYGIDVRDESKNLLVSADLDGKSKFCIEKMGKVIANFDVRGR
;
A
#
# COMPACT_ATOMS: atom_id res chain seq x y z
N LEU A 1 -27.16 -13.35 -18.72
CA LEU A 1 -26.09 -12.35 -18.90
C LEU A 1 -24.87 -12.69 -18.06
N LEU A 2 -25.02 -13.00 -16.77
CA LEU A 2 -23.93 -13.39 -15.86
C LEU A 2 -23.20 -14.67 -16.29
N ASP A 3 -23.92 -15.68 -16.80
CA ASP A 3 -23.33 -16.93 -17.25
C ASP A 3 -22.56 -16.74 -18.58
N LYS A 4 -23.08 -15.95 -19.52
CA LYS A 4 -22.39 -15.58 -20.76
C LYS A 4 -21.13 -14.74 -20.47
N PHE A 5 -21.22 -13.82 -19.50
CA PHE A 5 -20.06 -13.03 -19.05
C PHE A 5 -19.00 -13.93 -18.39
N ARG A 6 -19.41 -14.91 -17.59
CA ARG A 6 -18.49 -15.87 -16.96
C ARG A 6 -17.81 -16.77 -17.98
N GLU A 7 -18.52 -17.18 -19.02
CA GLU A 7 -18.00 -17.99 -20.13
C GLU A 7 -17.02 -17.18 -20.98
N PHE A 8 -17.37 -15.95 -21.35
CA PHE A 8 -16.48 -15.02 -22.06
C PHE A 8 -15.19 -14.74 -21.27
N VAL A 9 -15.30 -14.43 -19.98
CA VAL A 9 -14.17 -14.22 -19.09
C VAL A 9 -13.32 -15.48 -18.93
N GLY A 10 -13.94 -16.67 -18.89
CA GLY A 10 -13.25 -17.96 -18.83
C GLY A 10 -12.39 -18.23 -20.06
N HIS A 11 -12.82 -17.84 -21.26
CA HIS A 11 -12.04 -18.00 -22.49
C HIS A 11 -10.93 -16.97 -22.67
N HIS A 12 -11.05 -15.78 -22.06
CA HIS A 12 -10.12 -14.65 -22.25
C HIS A 12 -9.60 -14.06 -20.92
N VAL A 13 -9.29 -14.91 -19.95
CA VAL A 13 -8.88 -14.44 -18.60
C VAL A 13 -7.66 -13.55 -18.63
N ALA A 14 -6.64 -13.87 -19.43
CA ALA A 14 -5.45 -13.05 -19.54
C ALA A 14 -5.77 -11.64 -20.07
N PHE A 15 -6.65 -11.54 -21.04
CA PHE A 15 -7.14 -10.28 -21.58
C PHE A 15 -7.97 -9.51 -20.54
N SER A 16 -8.82 -10.21 -19.79
CA SER A 16 -9.61 -9.59 -18.72
C SER A 16 -8.73 -9.03 -17.59
N VAL A 17 -7.66 -9.76 -17.21
CA VAL A 17 -6.67 -9.27 -16.23
C VAL A 17 -5.93 -8.06 -16.78
N PHE A 18 -5.53 -8.09 -18.05
CA PHE A 18 -4.88 -6.94 -18.69
C PHE A 18 -5.80 -5.71 -18.69
N LEU A 19 -7.07 -5.87 -19.05
CA LEU A 19 -8.04 -4.78 -19.09
C LEU A 19 -8.28 -4.18 -17.69
N ILE A 20 -8.45 -5.03 -16.67
CA ILE A 20 -8.61 -4.58 -15.28
C ILE A 20 -7.36 -3.81 -14.81
N CYS A 21 -6.17 -4.33 -15.10
CA CYS A 21 -4.92 -3.69 -14.75
C CYS A 21 -4.73 -2.35 -15.47
N LEU A 22 -5.14 -2.25 -16.73
CA LEU A 22 -5.10 -1.02 -17.52
C LEU A 22 -6.05 0.05 -16.93
N ILE A 23 -7.29 -0.34 -16.62
CA ILE A 23 -8.27 0.55 -16.00
C ILE A 23 -7.75 1.06 -14.65
N ASP A 24 -7.24 0.16 -13.81
CA ASP A 24 -6.67 0.51 -12.52
C ASP A 24 -5.49 1.48 -12.67
N CYS A 25 -4.58 1.21 -13.61
CA CYS A 25 -3.43 2.08 -13.89
C CYS A 25 -3.87 3.50 -14.31
N ILE A 26 -4.91 3.64 -15.14
CA ILE A 26 -5.46 4.94 -15.54
C ILE A 26 -5.97 5.73 -14.32
N PHE A 27 -6.72 5.08 -13.43
CA PHE A 27 -7.22 5.73 -12.22
C PHE A 27 -6.11 6.07 -11.22
N LEU A 28 -5.11 5.19 -11.09
CA LEU A 28 -3.93 5.47 -10.26
C LEU A 28 -3.13 6.66 -10.78
N LEU A 29 -2.92 6.77 -12.09
CA LEU A 29 -2.24 7.91 -12.71
C LEU A 29 -3.03 9.21 -12.53
N TYR A 30 -4.36 9.15 -12.68
CA TYR A 30 -5.24 10.30 -12.41
C TYR A 30 -5.10 10.78 -10.97
N THR A 31 -5.19 9.86 -10.00
CA THR A 31 -5.06 10.19 -8.57
C THR A 31 -3.66 10.68 -8.23
N ALA A 32 -2.61 10.02 -8.74
CA ALA A 32 -1.21 10.40 -8.52
C ALA A 32 -0.91 11.83 -8.98
N ASN A 33 -1.50 12.25 -10.09
CA ASN A 33 -1.34 13.60 -10.59
C ASN A 33 -2.05 14.66 -9.72
N SER A 34 -3.13 14.30 -9.04
CA SER A 34 -3.87 15.20 -8.15
C SER A 34 -3.22 15.43 -6.79
N LEU A 35 -2.37 14.52 -6.35
CA LEU A 35 -1.73 14.54 -5.03
C LEU A 35 -0.39 15.27 -5.06
N SER A 36 -0.14 16.16 -4.11
CA SER A 36 1.17 16.76 -3.86
C SER A 36 2.06 15.86 -3.00
N ILE A 37 3.37 16.12 -3.03
CA ILE A 37 4.32 15.39 -2.17
C ILE A 37 4.00 15.62 -0.68
N SER A 38 4.03 14.55 0.12
CA SER A 38 3.96 14.61 1.58
C SER A 38 5.34 14.82 2.20
N TYR A 39 5.39 15.11 3.51
CA TYR A 39 6.66 15.25 4.23
C TYR A 39 7.47 13.94 4.23
N SER A 40 6.83 12.80 4.51
CA SER A 40 7.50 11.50 4.52
C SER A 40 8.06 11.11 3.15
N GLU A 41 7.33 11.40 2.07
CA GLU A 41 7.80 11.19 0.69
C GLU A 41 9.00 12.09 0.36
N ALA A 42 8.95 13.37 0.73
CA ALA A 42 10.06 14.29 0.57
C ALA A 42 11.31 13.88 1.38
N GLU A 43 11.10 13.35 2.58
CA GLU A 43 12.18 12.82 3.42
C GLU A 43 12.84 11.59 2.77
N ILE A 44 12.07 10.67 2.20
CA ILE A 44 12.60 9.52 1.45
C ILE A 44 13.39 10.00 0.23
N PHE A 45 12.88 11.01 -0.48
CA PHE A 45 13.50 11.51 -1.70
C PHE A 45 14.83 12.25 -1.44
N PHE A 46 14.87 13.13 -0.43
CA PHE A 46 16.03 13.99 -0.18
C PHE A 46 17.02 13.44 0.85
N ASN A 47 16.53 12.80 1.90
CA ASN A 47 17.34 12.53 3.11
C ASN A 47 17.70 11.06 3.27
N LYS A 48 16.90 10.12 2.76
CA LYS A 48 17.19 8.70 2.86
C LYS A 48 18.07 8.22 1.70
N GLN A 49 19.10 7.46 2.02
CA GLN A 49 19.98 6.79 1.04
C GLN A 49 19.65 5.29 1.01
N ASN A 50 18.40 4.96 0.63
CA ASN A 50 17.95 3.59 0.48
C ASN A 50 17.69 3.26 -1.01
N PHE A 51 17.47 1.98 -1.31
CA PHE A 51 17.22 1.52 -2.68
C PHE A 51 16.05 2.28 -3.33
N LEU A 52 14.95 2.49 -2.58
CA LEU A 52 13.78 3.20 -3.10
C LEU A 52 14.15 4.64 -3.50
N SER A 53 14.92 5.36 -2.69
CA SER A 53 15.32 6.75 -3.01
C SER A 53 16.17 6.82 -4.27
N HIS A 54 17.05 5.86 -4.52
CA HIS A 54 17.81 5.79 -5.77
C HIS A 54 16.91 5.58 -7.00
N VAL A 55 15.93 4.69 -6.91
CA VAL A 55 14.97 4.45 -8.01
C VAL A 55 14.09 5.68 -8.25
N LEU A 56 13.66 6.36 -7.18
CA LEU A 56 12.88 7.61 -7.30
C LEU A 56 13.69 8.72 -7.95
N ASN A 57 14.95 8.91 -7.55
CA ASN A 57 15.83 9.90 -8.15
C ASN A 57 16.08 9.60 -9.63
N LEU A 58 16.26 8.34 -10.01
CA LEU A 58 16.38 7.94 -11.41
C LEU A 58 15.10 8.27 -12.20
N SER A 59 13.93 7.99 -11.66
CA SER A 59 12.65 8.32 -12.30
C SER A 59 12.50 9.82 -12.51
N VAL A 60 12.82 10.63 -11.51
CA VAL A 60 12.76 12.09 -11.60
C VAL A 60 13.77 12.66 -12.59
N GLN A 61 14.96 12.07 -12.73
CA GLN A 61 15.94 12.45 -13.76
C GLN A 61 15.46 12.18 -15.19
N ILE A 62 14.64 11.12 -15.39
CA ILE A 62 14.12 10.73 -16.71
C ILE A 62 12.87 11.53 -17.09
N PHE A 63 11.96 11.77 -16.14
CA PHE A 63 10.61 12.30 -16.37
C PHE A 63 10.37 13.68 -15.77
N ASP A 64 11.41 14.42 -15.44
CA ASP A 64 11.37 15.68 -14.70
C ASP A 64 10.85 15.57 -13.24
N GLN A 65 11.09 16.61 -12.46
CA GLN A 65 10.71 16.65 -11.04
C GLN A 65 9.23 16.95 -10.86
N THR A 66 8.40 15.93 -11.07
CA THR A 66 6.94 16.00 -10.95
C THR A 66 6.41 14.97 -9.96
N ASP A 67 5.23 15.23 -9.38
CA ASP A 67 4.54 14.27 -8.52
C ASP A 67 4.25 12.94 -9.23
N LEU A 68 3.98 13.03 -10.55
CA LEU A 68 3.69 11.86 -11.37
C LEU A 68 4.95 11.01 -11.58
N ALA A 69 6.12 11.62 -11.85
CA ALA A 69 7.39 10.92 -11.97
C ALA A 69 7.74 10.17 -10.67
N LEU A 70 7.51 10.82 -9.53
CA LEU A 70 7.74 10.22 -8.22
C LEU A 70 6.86 8.99 -7.99
N ARG A 71 5.56 9.06 -8.30
CA ARG A 71 4.58 7.99 -8.04
C ARG A 71 4.52 6.94 -9.13
N SER A 72 5.00 7.22 -10.34
CA SER A 72 5.03 6.25 -11.44
C SER A 72 5.81 4.98 -11.06
N VAL A 73 6.85 5.11 -10.23
CA VAL A 73 7.61 3.98 -9.69
C VAL A 73 6.73 3.07 -8.83
N MET A 74 5.91 3.67 -7.95
CA MET A 74 5.01 2.92 -7.07
C MET A 74 3.91 2.23 -7.87
N ILE A 75 3.36 2.92 -8.88
CA ILE A 75 2.38 2.36 -9.81
C ILE A 75 3.00 1.18 -10.59
N ALA A 76 4.24 1.29 -11.03
CA ALA A 76 4.94 0.18 -11.70
C ALA A 76 5.09 -1.03 -10.77
N PHE A 77 5.47 -0.84 -9.51
CA PHE A 77 5.53 -1.92 -8.52
C PHE A 77 4.16 -2.57 -8.30
N HIS A 78 3.09 -1.76 -8.25
CA HIS A 78 1.72 -2.24 -8.13
C HIS A 78 1.30 -3.08 -9.34
N VAL A 79 1.52 -2.61 -10.57
CA VAL A 79 1.20 -3.32 -11.81
C VAL A 79 1.92 -4.68 -11.86
N ILE A 80 3.21 -4.72 -11.53
CA ILE A 80 3.97 -5.96 -11.44
C ILE A 80 3.37 -6.88 -10.39
N SER A 81 2.98 -6.34 -9.23
CA SER A 81 2.34 -7.11 -8.14
C SER A 81 1.00 -7.71 -8.57
N VAL A 82 0.18 -6.99 -9.32
CA VAL A 82 -1.10 -7.46 -9.88
C VAL A 82 -0.87 -8.64 -10.83
N VAL A 83 0.10 -8.53 -11.74
CA VAL A 83 0.46 -9.61 -12.67
C VAL A 83 0.98 -10.84 -11.92
N LEU A 84 1.83 -10.63 -10.91
CA LEU A 84 2.36 -11.72 -10.07
C LEU A 84 1.23 -12.36 -9.25
N MET A 85 0.31 -11.59 -8.70
CA MET A 85 -0.85 -12.08 -7.97
C MET A 85 -1.71 -13.00 -8.84
N TYR A 86 -1.94 -12.64 -10.11
CA TYR A 86 -2.62 -13.53 -11.07
C TYR A 86 -1.84 -14.83 -11.31
N LYS A 87 -0.51 -14.73 -11.55
CA LYS A 87 0.33 -15.90 -11.77
C LYS A 87 0.39 -16.83 -10.55
N ILE A 88 0.50 -16.26 -9.35
CA ILE A 88 0.51 -17.01 -8.09
C ILE A 88 -0.84 -17.67 -7.82
N SER A 89 -1.95 -16.98 -8.13
CA SER A 89 -3.30 -17.53 -7.97
C SER A 89 -3.48 -18.85 -8.71
N LYS A 90 -2.75 -19.12 -9.80
CA LYS A 90 -2.80 -20.39 -10.55
C LYS A 90 -2.37 -21.59 -9.71
N PHE A 91 -1.50 -21.40 -8.71
CA PHE A 91 -1.05 -22.48 -7.83
C PHE A 91 -2.06 -22.82 -6.72
N TYR A 92 -2.95 -21.88 -6.39
CA TYR A 92 -3.88 -22.01 -5.26
C TYR A 92 -5.34 -22.17 -5.68
N ILE A 93 -5.70 -21.68 -6.87
CA ILE A 93 -7.07 -21.59 -7.34
C ILE A 93 -7.21 -22.31 -8.69
N LYS A 94 -8.11 -23.29 -8.79
CA LYS A 94 -8.30 -24.09 -9.99
C LYS A 94 -9.04 -23.35 -11.10
N LEU A 95 -10.14 -22.65 -10.76
CA LEU A 95 -11.01 -22.02 -11.74
C LEU A 95 -10.51 -20.61 -12.11
N GLU A 96 -10.57 -20.31 -13.38
CA GLU A 96 -10.04 -19.05 -13.93
C GLU A 96 -10.83 -17.83 -13.45
N PHE A 97 -12.13 -17.93 -13.40
CA PHE A 97 -12.98 -16.87 -12.87
C PHE A 97 -12.63 -16.53 -11.40
N ASP A 98 -12.36 -17.53 -10.58
CA ASP A 98 -11.97 -17.30 -9.18
C ASP A 98 -10.60 -16.60 -9.07
N ARG A 99 -9.69 -16.86 -10.03
CA ARG A 99 -8.38 -16.16 -10.11
C ARG A 99 -8.57 -14.69 -10.43
N LEU A 100 -9.52 -14.38 -11.34
CA LEU A 100 -9.86 -12.99 -11.65
C LEU A 100 -10.41 -12.26 -10.42
N ILE A 101 -11.28 -12.92 -9.65
CA ILE A 101 -11.78 -12.36 -8.38
C ILE A 101 -10.66 -12.13 -7.37
N ALA A 102 -9.63 -12.98 -7.33
CA ALA A 102 -8.48 -12.77 -6.46
C ALA A 102 -7.67 -11.52 -6.87
N VAL A 103 -7.47 -11.31 -8.17
CA VAL A 103 -6.83 -10.10 -8.69
C VAL A 103 -7.67 -8.86 -8.40
N LEU A 104 -8.97 -8.92 -8.66
CA LEU A 104 -9.88 -7.81 -8.39
C LEU A 104 -9.91 -7.46 -6.89
N LEU A 105 -9.99 -8.47 -6.03
CA LEU A 105 -9.92 -8.27 -4.58
C LEU A 105 -8.60 -7.60 -4.17
N PHE A 106 -7.47 -8.04 -4.71
CA PHE A 106 -6.16 -7.47 -4.43
C PHE A 106 -6.09 -5.98 -4.81
N ILE A 107 -6.56 -5.61 -6.00
CA ILE A 107 -6.60 -4.22 -6.49
C ILE A 107 -7.51 -3.34 -5.61
N LEU A 108 -8.68 -3.85 -5.23
CA LEU A 108 -9.67 -3.09 -4.46
C LEU A 108 -9.35 -2.95 -2.98
N LEU A 109 -8.36 -3.69 -2.43
CA LEU A 109 -7.96 -3.51 -1.04
C LEU A 109 -7.41 -2.10 -0.80
N PRO A 110 -7.89 -1.36 0.21
CA PRO A 110 -7.39 -0.01 0.50
C PRO A 110 -5.87 0.04 0.73
N GLY A 111 -5.30 -1.00 1.35
CA GLY A 111 -3.87 -1.07 1.59
C GLY A 111 -3.02 -1.21 0.33
N THR A 112 -3.44 -1.99 -0.65
CA THR A 112 -2.74 -2.12 -1.94
C THR A 112 -2.84 -0.84 -2.76
N LEU A 113 -4.01 -0.20 -2.73
CA LEU A 113 -4.23 1.09 -3.39
C LEU A 113 -3.35 2.19 -2.76
N ALA A 114 -3.30 2.25 -1.43
CA ALA A 114 -2.43 3.20 -0.73
C ALA A 114 -0.95 2.95 -1.04
N SER A 115 -0.50 1.70 -1.11
CA SER A 115 0.89 1.36 -1.46
C SER A 115 1.25 1.67 -2.91
N ALA A 116 0.27 1.83 -3.81
CA ALA A 116 0.46 2.25 -5.18
C ALA A 116 0.52 3.78 -5.36
N LEU A 117 -0.07 4.55 -4.43
CA LEU A 117 -0.18 6.00 -4.52
C LEU A 117 0.81 6.74 -3.61
N ILE A 118 1.13 6.17 -2.44
CA ILE A 118 2.02 6.78 -1.45
C ILE A 118 3.43 6.20 -1.62
N VAL A 119 4.41 7.07 -1.66
CA VAL A 119 5.83 6.65 -1.77
C VAL A 119 6.31 6.14 -0.42
N ASN A 120 6.36 4.82 -0.29
CA ASN A 120 6.91 4.10 0.85
C ASN A 120 7.42 2.71 0.42
N ASN A 121 8.08 2.00 1.33
CA ASN A 121 8.62 0.67 1.01
C ASN A 121 7.53 -0.41 0.84
N ALA A 122 6.29 -0.19 1.28
CA ALA A 122 5.25 -1.21 1.27
C ALA A 122 4.98 -1.81 -0.12
N GLY A 123 4.86 -0.97 -1.16
CA GLY A 123 4.64 -1.42 -2.53
C GLY A 123 5.80 -2.26 -3.06
N LEU A 124 7.04 -1.86 -2.77
CA LEU A 124 8.25 -2.60 -3.11
C LEU A 124 8.31 -3.95 -2.36
N CYS A 125 7.97 -3.97 -1.08
CA CYS A 125 7.92 -5.19 -0.26
C CYS A 125 6.88 -6.18 -0.78
N VAL A 126 5.68 -5.72 -1.15
CA VAL A 126 4.66 -6.57 -1.79
C VAL A 126 5.20 -7.20 -3.06
N MET A 127 5.77 -6.39 -3.96
CA MET A 127 6.29 -6.86 -5.24
C MET A 127 7.39 -7.91 -5.06
N LEU A 128 8.38 -7.64 -4.20
CA LEU A 128 9.48 -8.57 -3.94
C LEU A 128 9.03 -9.86 -3.25
N ALA A 129 8.12 -9.76 -2.28
CA ALA A 129 7.54 -10.94 -1.64
C ALA A 129 6.81 -11.83 -2.67
N LEU A 130 6.02 -11.23 -3.55
CA LEU A 130 5.32 -11.94 -4.62
C LEU A 130 6.31 -12.54 -5.65
N LEU A 131 7.41 -11.85 -5.99
CA LEU A 131 8.46 -12.39 -6.85
C LEU A 131 9.11 -13.62 -6.21
N CYS A 132 9.50 -13.55 -4.94
CA CYS A 132 10.07 -14.69 -4.21
C CYS A 132 9.10 -15.88 -4.20
N ILE A 133 7.83 -15.65 -3.88
CA ILE A 133 6.80 -16.68 -3.84
C ILE A 133 6.58 -17.29 -5.23
N TYR A 134 6.54 -16.48 -6.27
CA TYR A 134 6.37 -16.95 -7.65
C TYR A 134 7.52 -17.84 -8.08
N PHE A 135 8.78 -17.40 -7.90
CA PHE A 135 9.95 -18.19 -8.28
C PHE A 135 10.11 -19.47 -7.44
N PHE A 136 9.71 -19.42 -6.19
CA PHE A 136 9.60 -20.61 -5.34
C PHE A 136 8.64 -21.65 -5.93
N HIS A 137 7.45 -21.23 -6.40
CA HIS A 137 6.44 -22.13 -6.97
C HIS A 137 6.82 -22.70 -8.32
N ILE A 138 7.44 -21.92 -9.20
CA ILE A 138 7.94 -22.42 -10.49
C ILE A 138 9.24 -23.22 -10.36
N LYS A 139 9.75 -23.38 -9.13
CA LYS A 139 10.97 -24.14 -8.79
C LYS A 139 12.24 -23.60 -9.45
N ASN A 140 12.29 -22.34 -9.83
CA ASN A 140 13.51 -21.70 -10.31
C ASN A 140 14.36 -21.28 -9.11
N LYS A 141 15.29 -22.16 -8.72
CA LYS A 141 16.11 -21.98 -7.52
C LYS A 141 17.02 -20.75 -7.59
N ILE A 142 17.59 -20.48 -8.77
CA ILE A 142 18.52 -19.35 -8.95
C ILE A 142 17.78 -18.04 -8.70
N LEU A 143 16.70 -17.76 -9.44
CA LEU A 143 15.96 -16.52 -9.29
C LEU A 143 15.31 -16.40 -7.90
N PHE A 144 14.83 -17.51 -7.31
CA PHE A 144 14.33 -17.51 -5.95
C PHE A 144 15.39 -17.04 -4.95
N VAL A 145 16.58 -17.65 -4.96
CA VAL A 145 17.66 -17.30 -4.02
C VAL A 145 18.12 -15.87 -4.26
N THR A 146 18.27 -15.45 -5.52
CA THR A 146 18.65 -14.07 -5.85
C THR A 146 17.69 -13.05 -5.26
N PHE A 147 16.39 -13.16 -5.54
CA PHE A 147 15.39 -12.20 -4.99
C PHE A 147 15.22 -12.34 -3.49
N PHE A 148 15.34 -13.55 -2.94
CA PHE A 148 15.25 -13.80 -1.51
C PHE A 148 16.42 -13.16 -0.74
N CYS A 149 17.63 -13.18 -1.30
CA CYS A 149 18.79 -12.48 -0.74
C CYS A 149 18.71 -10.95 -0.99
N LEU A 150 18.25 -10.52 -2.18
CA LEU A 150 18.08 -9.09 -2.48
C LEU A 150 17.11 -8.41 -1.51
N ALA A 151 16.06 -9.10 -1.09
CA ALA A 151 15.09 -8.57 -0.13
C ALA A 151 15.74 -8.13 1.20
N PHE A 152 16.82 -8.78 1.62
CA PHE A 152 17.60 -8.39 2.80
C PHE A 152 18.19 -6.96 2.70
N PHE A 153 18.64 -6.57 1.50
CA PHE A 153 19.25 -5.25 1.29
C PHE A 153 18.21 -4.12 1.11
N ILE A 154 16.94 -4.47 0.97
CA ILE A 154 15.87 -3.49 0.70
C ILE A 154 15.30 -2.95 2.00
N ASP A 155 14.91 -3.85 2.92
CA ASP A 155 14.23 -3.44 4.15
C ASP A 155 14.35 -4.48 5.26
N GLY A 156 14.48 -4.01 6.50
CA GLY A 156 14.46 -4.85 7.70
C GLY A 156 13.13 -5.57 7.94
N ASP A 157 12.05 -5.09 7.35
CA ASP A 157 10.70 -5.66 7.50
C ASP A 157 10.58 -7.07 6.93
N PHE A 158 11.48 -7.46 6.01
CA PHE A 158 11.60 -8.83 5.54
C PHE A 158 11.94 -9.86 6.62
N LEU A 159 12.30 -9.43 7.82
CA LEU A 159 12.47 -10.29 8.99
C LEU A 159 11.31 -11.28 9.14
N ILE A 160 10.09 -10.75 9.09
CA ILE A 160 8.87 -11.57 9.27
C ILE A 160 8.64 -12.52 8.08
N PHE A 161 8.98 -12.06 6.89
CA PHE A 161 8.91 -12.88 5.69
C PHE A 161 9.83 -14.09 5.79
N TYR A 162 11.07 -13.89 6.25
CA TYR A 162 12.03 -14.97 6.50
C TYR A 162 11.56 -15.91 7.62
N ALA A 163 10.98 -15.37 8.69
CA ALA A 163 10.36 -16.19 9.76
C ALA A 163 9.25 -17.08 9.20
N GLY A 164 8.38 -16.54 8.34
CA GLY A 164 7.32 -17.30 7.67
C GLY A 164 7.87 -18.43 6.80
N PHE A 165 8.91 -18.17 6.00
CA PHE A 165 9.60 -19.19 5.20
C PHE A 165 10.30 -20.22 6.06
N PHE A 166 10.93 -19.82 7.15
CA PHE A 166 11.60 -20.72 8.10
C PHE A 166 10.64 -21.72 8.71
N ILE A 167 9.51 -21.25 9.27
CA ILE A 167 8.49 -22.12 9.87
C ILE A 167 7.87 -23.05 8.81
N PHE A 168 7.60 -22.53 7.61
CA PHE A 168 7.14 -23.34 6.48
C PHE A 168 8.15 -24.42 6.10
N ALA A 169 9.46 -24.09 6.05
CA ALA A 169 10.52 -25.04 5.70
C ALA A 169 10.68 -26.15 6.74
N LEU A 170 10.55 -25.82 8.03
CA LEU A 170 10.49 -26.81 9.12
C LEU A 170 9.27 -27.73 8.97
N TYR A 171 8.09 -27.15 8.74
CA TYR A 171 6.86 -27.92 8.57
C TYR A 171 6.92 -28.88 7.37
N LYS A 172 7.52 -28.47 6.26
CA LYS A 172 7.67 -29.26 5.04
C LYS A 172 8.94 -30.10 5.03
N ARG A 173 9.76 -30.07 6.08
CA ARG A 173 11.05 -30.79 6.20
C ARG A 173 11.99 -30.49 5.04
N LYS A 174 12.21 -29.21 4.72
CA LYS A 174 13.09 -28.72 3.68
C LYS A 174 14.34 -28.06 4.29
N PRO A 175 15.37 -28.83 4.72
CA PRO A 175 16.50 -28.27 5.47
C PRO A 175 17.28 -27.17 4.72
N PRO A 176 17.54 -27.22 3.41
CA PRO A 176 18.28 -26.14 2.76
C PRO A 176 17.53 -24.79 2.82
N LEU A 177 16.18 -24.84 2.69
CA LEU A 177 15.35 -23.64 2.78
C LEU A 177 15.30 -23.14 4.23
N ALA A 178 15.23 -24.03 5.20
CA ALA A 178 15.24 -23.67 6.61
C ALA A 178 16.52 -22.95 7.02
N TRP A 179 17.69 -23.48 6.62
CA TRP A 179 18.97 -22.84 6.90
C TRP A 179 19.10 -21.49 6.22
N LEU A 180 18.75 -21.37 4.93
CA LEU A 180 18.78 -20.10 4.22
C LEU A 180 17.89 -19.04 4.89
N SER A 181 16.66 -19.42 5.24
CA SER A 181 15.70 -18.51 5.89
C SER A 181 16.17 -18.12 7.28
N ALA A 182 16.74 -19.06 8.06
CA ALA A 182 17.26 -18.78 9.40
C ALA A 182 18.45 -17.82 9.37
N ILE A 183 19.39 -18.04 8.44
CA ILE A 183 20.56 -17.17 8.28
C ILE A 183 20.11 -15.75 7.93
N LEU A 184 19.22 -15.59 6.94
CA LEU A 184 18.73 -14.27 6.53
C LEU A 184 17.90 -13.61 7.66
N PHE A 185 17.13 -14.38 8.40
CA PHE A 185 16.41 -13.88 9.58
C PHE A 185 17.36 -13.31 10.62
N LEU A 186 18.41 -14.07 10.98
CA LEU A 186 19.40 -13.63 11.97
C LEU A 186 20.23 -12.44 11.49
N LEU A 187 20.61 -12.44 10.21
CA LEU A 187 21.31 -11.30 9.62
C LEU A 187 20.45 -10.04 9.63
N THR A 188 19.17 -10.16 9.23
CA THR A 188 18.24 -9.02 9.27
C THR A 188 18.06 -8.49 10.69
N LEU A 189 17.94 -9.38 11.66
CA LEU A 189 17.84 -8.99 13.06
C LEU A 189 19.13 -8.30 13.57
N TYR A 190 20.29 -8.75 13.12
CA TYR A 190 21.57 -8.19 13.52
C TYR A 190 21.84 -6.79 12.91
N PHE A 191 21.56 -6.61 11.60
CA PHE A 191 21.89 -5.35 10.91
C PHE A 191 20.83 -4.26 11.08
N PHE A 192 19.55 -4.62 11.07
CA PHE A 192 18.45 -3.65 11.16
C PHE A 192 17.94 -3.51 12.61
N GLY A 193 18.23 -4.50 13.45
CA GLY A 193 17.73 -4.51 14.82
C GLY A 193 16.21 -4.69 14.92
N PHE A 194 15.72 -4.54 16.11
CA PHE A 194 14.31 -4.42 16.40
C PHE A 194 14.12 -3.27 17.37
N ASP A 195 13.67 -2.13 16.86
CA ASP A 195 13.43 -0.96 17.71
C ASP A 195 12.28 -1.25 18.69
N THR A 196 12.65 -1.44 19.94
CA THR A 196 11.71 -1.63 21.04
C THR A 196 11.53 -0.36 21.85
N ASN A 197 11.46 0.77 21.19
CA ASN A 197 11.30 2.07 21.83
C ASN A 197 9.86 2.30 22.22
N GLY A 198 9.57 2.41 23.50
CA GLY A 198 8.28 2.82 24.00
C GLY A 198 7.94 2.23 25.38
N ARG A 199 7.12 2.94 26.12
CA ARG A 199 6.47 2.41 27.33
C ARG A 199 5.32 1.49 26.91
N PRO A 200 5.09 0.33 27.57
CA PRO A 200 3.93 -0.51 27.30
C PRO A 200 2.65 0.30 27.50
N SER A 201 1.93 0.59 26.42
CA SER A 201 0.71 1.41 26.47
C SER A 201 -0.49 0.79 25.77
N GLY A 202 -0.41 -0.51 25.39
CA GLY A 202 -1.56 -1.26 24.91
C GLY A 202 -2.17 -0.76 23.60
N HIS A 203 -1.39 -0.70 22.52
CA HIS A 203 -1.85 -0.27 21.17
C HIS A 203 -2.57 -1.38 20.37
N PHE A 204 -3.03 -2.43 21.04
CA PHE A 204 -3.67 -3.58 20.38
C PHE A 204 -4.92 -3.19 19.56
N ILE A 205 -5.78 -2.35 20.14
CA ILE A 205 -7.02 -1.90 19.47
C ILE A 205 -6.69 -1.02 18.26
N ASP A 206 -5.69 -0.15 18.38
CA ASP A 206 -5.23 0.70 17.27
C ASP A 206 -4.72 -0.15 16.11
N THR A 207 -3.92 -1.17 16.41
CA THR A 207 -3.40 -2.12 15.42
C THR A 207 -4.52 -2.88 14.73
N PHE A 208 -5.51 -3.34 15.49
CA PHE A 208 -6.68 -4.01 14.93
C PHE A 208 -7.49 -3.09 14.01
N GLY A 209 -7.64 -1.82 14.41
CA GLY A 209 -8.27 -0.76 13.61
C GLY A 209 -7.55 -0.51 12.29
N ILE A 210 -6.21 -0.49 12.28
CA ILE A 210 -5.42 -0.28 11.07
C ILE A 210 -5.53 -1.51 10.14
N PHE A 211 -5.50 -2.74 10.66
CA PHE A 211 -5.79 -3.92 9.85
C PHE A 211 -7.18 -3.84 9.19
N ALA A 212 -8.19 -3.39 9.95
CA ALA A 212 -9.54 -3.18 9.41
C ALA A 212 -9.56 -2.07 8.33
N ALA A 213 -8.75 -1.03 8.47
CA ALA A 213 -8.65 0.03 7.46
C ALA A 213 -7.96 -0.46 6.17
N VAL A 214 -6.89 -1.26 6.27
CA VAL A 214 -6.11 -1.77 5.13
C VAL A 214 -6.86 -2.82 4.33
N PHE A 215 -7.55 -3.73 5.02
CA PHE A 215 -8.33 -4.79 4.37
C PHE A 215 -9.78 -4.40 4.08
N SER A 216 -10.29 -3.31 4.61
CA SER A 216 -11.72 -3.06 4.86
C SER A 216 -12.26 -3.98 5.99
N PRO A 217 -13.13 -3.49 6.88
CA PRO A 217 -13.54 -4.24 8.09
C PRO A 217 -14.10 -5.64 7.81
N PHE A 218 -14.94 -5.77 6.78
CA PHE A 218 -15.55 -7.06 6.44
C PHE A 218 -14.55 -8.05 5.87
N ILE A 219 -13.62 -7.58 5.04
CA ILE A 219 -12.57 -8.41 4.46
C ILE A 219 -11.55 -8.81 5.53
N PHE A 220 -11.26 -7.94 6.48
CA PHE A 220 -10.39 -8.27 7.60
C PHE A 220 -10.95 -9.40 8.48
N ILE A 221 -12.24 -9.34 8.84
CA ILE A 221 -12.91 -10.43 9.56
C ILE A 221 -12.83 -11.72 8.74
N PHE A 222 -13.02 -11.63 7.44
CA PHE A 222 -12.92 -12.79 6.56
C PHE A 222 -11.47 -13.29 6.43
N PHE A 223 -10.46 -12.42 6.46
CA PHE A 223 -9.05 -12.80 6.52
C PHE A 223 -8.75 -13.62 7.79
N VAL A 224 -9.15 -13.14 8.96
CA VAL A 224 -8.99 -13.88 10.24
C VAL A 224 -9.71 -15.24 10.19
N TYR A 225 -10.94 -15.26 9.68
CA TYR A 225 -11.67 -16.52 9.47
C TYR A 225 -10.93 -17.47 8.52
N THR A 226 -10.34 -16.94 7.46
CA THR A 226 -9.58 -17.75 6.48
C THR A 226 -8.36 -18.39 7.12
N ILE A 227 -7.57 -17.61 7.88
CA ILE A 227 -6.40 -18.12 8.63
C ILE A 227 -6.80 -19.22 9.60
N TYR A 228 -7.86 -18.98 10.40
CA TYR A 228 -8.41 -19.98 11.34
C TYR A 228 -8.89 -21.24 10.63
N ARG A 229 -9.66 -21.10 9.55
CA ARG A 229 -10.22 -22.24 8.83
C ARG A 229 -9.14 -23.12 8.21
N ILE A 230 -8.10 -22.50 7.60
CA ILE A 230 -6.99 -23.27 7.04
C ILE A 230 -6.23 -23.99 8.15
N TRP A 231 -6.05 -23.33 9.30
CA TRP A 231 -5.41 -23.99 10.45
C TRP A 231 -6.11 -25.29 10.86
N VAL A 232 -7.43 -25.25 10.97
CA VAL A 232 -8.21 -26.38 11.52
C VAL A 232 -8.54 -27.42 10.45
N LYS A 233 -8.85 -27.04 9.22
CA LYS A 233 -9.49 -27.93 8.23
C LYS A 233 -8.72 -28.16 6.94
N GLU A 234 -7.72 -27.35 6.63
CA GLU A 234 -7.04 -27.42 5.33
C GLU A 234 -5.53 -27.67 5.47
N LYS A 235 -4.90 -28.06 4.35
CA LYS A 235 -3.43 -28.16 4.30
C LYS A 235 -2.82 -26.76 4.31
N LYS A 236 -1.81 -26.58 5.17
CA LYS A 236 -1.10 -25.31 5.33
C LYS A 236 -0.12 -25.12 4.19
N ASP A 237 -0.28 -24.00 3.49
CA ASP A 237 0.53 -23.60 2.34
C ASP A 237 1.51 -22.47 2.73
N LEU A 238 2.49 -22.17 1.86
CA LEU A 238 3.49 -21.12 2.10
C LEU A 238 2.84 -19.76 2.44
N LEU A 239 1.85 -19.31 1.65
CA LEU A 239 1.15 -18.04 1.89
C LEU A 239 0.50 -17.99 3.28
N TRP A 240 0.00 -19.11 3.75
CA TRP A 240 -0.59 -19.19 5.09
C TRP A 240 0.46 -18.97 6.18
N PHE A 241 1.65 -19.57 6.05
CA PHE A 241 2.72 -19.37 7.05
C PHE A 241 3.21 -17.92 7.07
N ILE A 242 3.40 -17.30 5.92
CA ILE A 242 3.83 -15.90 5.85
C ILE A 242 2.76 -14.99 6.47
N ALA A 243 1.50 -15.16 6.09
CA ALA A 243 0.40 -14.32 6.57
C ALA A 243 0.15 -14.48 8.08
N ILE A 244 0.19 -15.72 8.61
CA ILE A 244 0.00 -15.96 10.05
C ILE A 244 1.17 -15.42 10.87
N CYS A 245 2.42 -15.59 10.40
CA CYS A 245 3.59 -15.03 11.07
C CYS A 245 3.52 -13.50 11.12
N SER A 246 3.18 -12.85 10.02
CA SER A 246 3.02 -11.40 9.99
C SER A 246 1.89 -10.93 10.90
N PHE A 247 0.73 -11.55 10.83
CA PHE A 247 -0.42 -11.19 11.67
C PHE A 247 -0.12 -11.37 13.16
N CYS A 248 0.38 -12.55 13.57
CA CYS A 248 0.71 -12.83 14.96
C CYS A 248 1.81 -11.90 15.48
N PHE A 249 2.84 -11.63 14.69
CA PHE A 249 3.90 -10.71 15.05
C PHE A 249 3.34 -9.31 15.31
N CYS A 250 2.55 -8.76 14.39
CA CYS A 250 1.92 -7.46 14.59
C CYS A 250 1.07 -7.42 15.86
N MET A 251 0.29 -8.48 16.14
CA MET A 251 -0.54 -8.54 17.35
C MET A 251 0.30 -8.60 18.63
N ILE A 252 1.38 -9.36 18.65
CA ILE A 252 2.26 -9.50 19.83
C ILE A 252 2.97 -8.17 20.11
N VAL A 253 3.55 -7.55 19.09
CA VAL A 253 4.31 -6.31 19.27
C VAL A 253 3.41 -5.12 19.61
N SER A 254 2.17 -5.11 19.12
CA SER A 254 1.19 -4.06 19.43
C SER A 254 0.77 -3.98 20.91
N VAL A 255 1.00 -5.05 21.68
CA VAL A 255 0.80 -5.00 23.14
C VAL A 255 1.78 -4.03 23.80
N ARG A 256 2.98 -3.89 23.24
CA ARG A 256 4.05 -3.06 23.81
C ARG A 256 4.17 -1.70 23.15
N GLN A 257 4.13 -1.63 21.82
CA GLN A 257 4.43 -0.42 21.07
C GLN A 257 3.48 -0.21 19.90
N ARG A 258 3.36 1.05 19.47
CA ARG A 258 2.66 1.39 18.23
C ARG A 258 3.52 0.97 17.05
N LEU A 259 3.00 0.11 16.22
CA LEU A 259 3.65 -0.33 14.99
C LEU A 259 3.34 0.64 13.84
N GLU A 260 4.35 0.92 13.05
CA GLU A 260 4.17 1.44 11.69
C GLU A 260 3.73 0.26 10.80
N LEU A 261 2.43 -0.01 10.80
CA LEU A 261 1.85 -1.18 10.16
C LEU A 261 2.03 -1.21 8.64
N GLU A 262 2.36 -0.08 8.05
CA GLU A 262 2.75 0.03 6.64
C GLU A 262 3.89 -0.95 6.28
N GLN A 263 4.72 -1.28 7.27
CA GLN A 263 5.86 -2.16 7.11
C GLN A 263 5.45 -3.65 7.00
N PHE A 264 4.51 -4.12 7.81
CA PHE A 264 4.21 -5.56 7.96
C PHE A 264 2.95 -6.01 7.24
N LEU A 265 2.05 -5.10 6.94
CA LEU A 265 0.81 -5.37 6.19
C LEU A 265 1.03 -5.95 4.79
N PRO A 266 2.12 -5.61 4.05
CA PRO A 266 2.43 -6.23 2.78
C PRO A 266 2.38 -7.76 2.83
N PHE A 267 2.89 -8.36 3.90
CA PHE A 267 2.95 -9.82 4.05
C PHE A 267 1.62 -10.47 4.42
N CYS A 268 0.63 -9.71 4.87
CA CYS A 268 -0.73 -10.20 5.09
C CYS A 268 -1.57 -10.14 3.81
N VAL A 269 -1.42 -9.08 3.00
CA VAL A 269 -2.20 -8.86 1.78
C VAL A 269 -1.95 -9.93 0.72
N ILE A 270 -0.75 -10.51 0.69
CA ILE A 270 -0.42 -11.62 -0.23
C ILE A 270 -1.27 -12.87 -0.01
N ALA A 271 -2.00 -12.99 1.11
CA ALA A 271 -2.93 -14.10 1.37
C ALA A 271 -4.24 -14.04 0.59
N THR A 272 -4.46 -13.02 -0.24
CA THR A 272 -5.68 -12.84 -1.06
C THR A 272 -6.10 -14.10 -1.84
N PRO A 273 -5.22 -14.87 -2.50
CA PRO A 273 -5.61 -16.11 -3.17
C PRO A 273 -6.17 -17.17 -2.22
N LEU A 274 -5.67 -17.22 -0.97
CA LEU A 274 -6.20 -18.15 0.04
C LEU A 274 -7.61 -17.76 0.47
N MET A 275 -7.86 -16.46 0.64
CA MET A 275 -9.18 -15.94 0.99
C MET A 275 -10.21 -16.32 -0.07
N VAL A 276 -9.89 -16.09 -1.33
CA VAL A 276 -10.77 -16.41 -2.45
C VAL A 276 -10.97 -17.91 -2.59
N ARG A 277 -9.93 -18.72 -2.42
CA ARG A 277 -10.04 -20.19 -2.38
C ARG A 277 -11.01 -20.66 -1.28
N VAL A 278 -10.84 -20.19 -0.06
CA VAL A 278 -11.70 -20.56 1.07
C VAL A 278 -13.14 -20.11 0.84
N PHE A 279 -13.34 -18.93 0.27
CA PHE A 279 -14.65 -18.40 -0.09
C PHE A 279 -15.38 -19.31 -1.08
N PHE A 280 -14.79 -19.58 -2.23
CA PHE A 280 -15.44 -20.38 -3.28
C PHE A 280 -15.61 -21.85 -2.88
N ASN A 281 -14.66 -22.43 -2.14
CA ASN A 281 -14.84 -23.76 -1.60
C ASN A 281 -16.04 -23.83 -0.65
N SER A 282 -16.21 -22.81 0.20
CA SER A 282 -17.36 -22.72 1.10
C SER A 282 -18.67 -22.50 0.36
N TYR A 283 -18.65 -21.66 -0.68
CA TYR A 283 -19.83 -21.32 -1.47
C TYR A 283 -20.36 -22.54 -2.28
N ARG A 284 -19.45 -23.31 -2.90
CA ARG A 284 -19.83 -24.42 -3.79
C ARG A 284 -20.43 -25.61 -3.02
N VAL A 285 -19.98 -25.84 -1.79
CA VAL A 285 -20.49 -26.94 -0.95
C VAL A 285 -21.88 -26.62 -0.36
N ARG A 286 -22.30 -25.35 -0.35
CA ARG A 286 -23.58 -24.96 0.25
C ARG A 286 -24.78 -25.40 -0.60
N LEU A 287 -25.84 -25.80 0.10
CA LEU A 287 -27.15 -26.10 -0.52
C LEU A 287 -27.70 -24.85 -1.25
N PRO A 288 -28.42 -25.00 -2.37
CA PRO A 288 -28.95 -23.91 -3.16
C PRO A 288 -29.74 -22.87 -2.36
N LYS A 289 -30.50 -23.32 -1.37
CA LYS A 289 -31.32 -22.48 -0.48
C LYS A 289 -30.48 -21.41 0.25
N PHE A 290 -29.28 -21.76 0.69
CA PHE A 290 -28.39 -20.86 1.44
C PHE A 290 -27.44 -20.05 0.56
N ARG A 291 -27.33 -20.36 -0.75
CA ARG A 291 -26.47 -19.64 -1.68
C ARG A 291 -26.94 -18.20 -1.96
N LYS A 292 -28.27 -17.94 -1.89
CA LYS A 292 -28.84 -16.60 -2.14
C LYS A 292 -28.31 -15.59 -1.11
N GLY A 293 -28.42 -15.88 0.19
CA GLY A 293 -27.92 -14.99 1.25
C GLY A 293 -26.41 -14.78 1.17
N TYR A 294 -25.66 -15.83 0.83
CA TYR A 294 -24.21 -15.74 0.67
C TYR A 294 -23.81 -14.84 -0.52
N LYS A 295 -24.53 -14.93 -1.64
CA LYS A 295 -24.34 -14.01 -2.79
C LYS A 295 -24.64 -12.57 -2.42
N ILE A 296 -25.77 -12.30 -1.76
CA ILE A 296 -26.13 -10.95 -1.35
C ILE A 296 -25.06 -10.35 -0.43
N CYS A 297 -24.66 -11.08 0.62
CA CYS A 297 -23.61 -10.62 1.54
C CYS A 297 -22.31 -10.32 0.80
N THR A 298 -21.85 -11.21 -0.09
CA THR A 298 -20.63 -10.99 -0.88
C THR A 298 -20.74 -9.80 -1.80
N THR A 299 -21.87 -9.64 -2.48
CA THR A 299 -22.10 -8.48 -3.37
C THR A 299 -22.05 -7.18 -2.57
N LEU A 300 -22.64 -7.12 -1.37
CA LEU A 300 -22.59 -5.96 -0.49
C LEU A 300 -21.16 -5.66 -0.03
N VAL A 301 -20.37 -6.69 0.33
CA VAL A 301 -18.97 -6.52 0.71
C VAL A 301 -18.13 -6.00 -0.45
N MET A 302 -18.31 -6.56 -1.65
CA MET A 302 -17.60 -6.09 -2.85
C MET A 302 -18.00 -4.67 -3.25
N LEU A 303 -19.29 -4.32 -3.09
CA LEU A 303 -19.79 -2.96 -3.30
C LEU A 303 -19.17 -1.97 -2.31
N PHE A 304 -19.09 -2.35 -1.04
CA PHE A 304 -18.43 -1.55 0.00
C PHE A 304 -16.94 -1.36 -0.29
N LEU A 305 -16.27 -2.41 -0.79
CA LEU A 305 -14.87 -2.32 -1.20
C LEU A 305 -14.69 -1.37 -2.40
N ALA A 306 -15.55 -1.49 -3.42
CA ALA A 306 -15.53 -0.60 -4.58
C ALA A 306 -15.83 0.85 -4.18
N LEU A 307 -16.69 1.06 -3.20
CA LEU A 307 -16.97 2.38 -2.65
C LEU A 307 -15.73 2.94 -1.94
N ASN A 308 -15.07 2.16 -1.09
CA ASN A 308 -13.80 2.57 -0.46
C ASN A 308 -12.72 2.91 -1.49
N TRP A 309 -12.58 2.10 -2.53
CA TRP A 309 -11.68 2.38 -3.65
C TRP A 309 -12.02 3.71 -4.32
N SER A 310 -13.29 3.93 -4.64
CA SER A 310 -13.77 5.19 -5.22
C SER A 310 -13.52 6.39 -4.32
N MET A 311 -13.66 6.22 -3.00
CA MET A 311 -13.37 7.27 -2.02
C MET A 311 -11.90 7.69 -2.02
N ILE A 312 -10.98 6.78 -2.25
CA ILE A 312 -9.55 7.08 -2.32
C ILE A 312 -9.21 7.74 -3.67
N VAL A 313 -9.75 7.22 -4.77
CA VAL A 313 -9.48 7.74 -6.12
C VAL A 313 -10.08 9.14 -6.30
N PHE A 314 -11.33 9.34 -5.89
CA PHE A 314 -12.03 10.62 -6.00
C PHE A 314 -12.05 11.39 -4.67
N ASN A 315 -10.93 11.37 -3.95
CA ASN A 315 -10.80 11.92 -2.60
C ASN A 315 -11.24 13.40 -2.47
N GLN A 316 -11.03 14.23 -3.49
CA GLN A 316 -11.33 15.65 -3.46
C GLN A 316 -12.83 15.96 -3.24
N ILE A 317 -13.74 15.05 -3.62
CA ILE A 317 -15.19 15.23 -3.44
C ILE A 317 -15.55 15.34 -1.96
N PHE A 318 -14.76 14.73 -1.08
CA PHE A 318 -15.04 14.78 0.37
C PHE A 318 -14.87 16.15 1.01
N TYR A 319 -14.12 17.07 0.39
CA TYR A 319 -14.07 18.45 0.87
C TYR A 319 -15.44 19.12 0.87
N LEU A 320 -16.38 18.70 0.01
CA LEU A 320 -17.75 19.23 0.00
C LEU A 320 -18.52 18.89 1.30
N PHE A 321 -18.25 17.73 1.89
CA PHE A 321 -18.98 17.20 3.04
C PHE A 321 -18.33 17.53 4.40
N LEU A 322 -17.02 17.83 4.41
CA LEU A 322 -16.29 18.09 5.64
C LEU A 322 -16.43 19.54 6.08
N GLY A 323 -16.79 19.76 7.35
CA GLY A 323 -16.84 21.10 7.96
C GLY A 323 -15.46 21.71 8.21
N SER A 324 -14.42 20.87 8.44
CA SER A 324 -13.03 21.29 8.66
C SER A 324 -12.11 20.62 7.67
N PRO A 325 -11.46 21.38 6.76
CA PRO A 325 -10.56 20.81 5.73
C PRO A 325 -9.37 20.04 6.31
N THR A 326 -8.87 20.47 7.45
CA THR A 326 -7.69 19.84 8.12
C THR A 326 -7.96 18.42 8.59
N LYS A 327 -9.22 18.02 8.76
CA LYS A 327 -9.62 16.65 9.14
C LYS A 327 -9.69 15.69 7.95
N HIS A 328 -9.50 16.19 6.73
CA HIS A 328 -9.50 15.35 5.55
C HIS A 328 -8.25 14.45 5.53
N PHE A 329 -8.42 13.15 5.26
CA PHE A 329 -7.31 12.18 5.28
C PHE A 329 -6.23 12.47 4.23
N VAL A 330 -6.57 13.13 3.11
CA VAL A 330 -5.65 13.52 2.03
C VAL A 330 -5.11 14.95 2.19
N TYR A 331 -5.55 15.72 3.20
CA TYR A 331 -5.12 17.11 3.40
C TYR A 331 -3.60 17.32 3.29
N LYS A 332 -2.82 16.36 3.79
CA LYS A 332 -1.35 16.37 3.73
C LYS A 332 -0.82 16.33 2.28
N PHE A 333 -1.62 15.90 1.34
CA PHE A 333 -1.26 15.72 -0.08
C PHE A 333 -1.92 16.75 -1.00
N ASP A 334 -2.68 17.73 -0.51
CA ASP A 334 -3.45 18.63 -1.37
C ASP A 334 -2.94 20.07 -1.40
N VAL A 335 -2.13 20.50 -0.43
CA VAL A 335 -1.85 21.92 -0.21
C VAL A 335 -0.62 22.42 -0.98
N VAL A 336 0.50 21.69 -0.93
CA VAL A 336 1.81 22.28 -1.26
C VAL A 336 2.05 22.47 -2.76
N LYS A 337 1.48 21.61 -3.59
CA LYS A 337 1.60 21.77 -5.06
C LYS A 337 0.99 23.07 -5.56
N GLU A 338 -0.22 23.40 -5.09
CA GLU A 338 -0.90 24.64 -5.47
C GLU A 338 -0.26 25.87 -4.83
N LEU A 339 0.19 25.73 -3.57
CA LEU A 339 0.95 26.79 -2.92
C LEU A 339 2.21 27.14 -3.72
N ALA A 340 2.98 26.11 -4.10
CA ALA A 340 4.20 26.31 -4.90
C ALA A 340 3.90 26.93 -6.27
N ALA A 341 2.81 26.54 -6.92
CA ALA A 341 2.40 27.15 -8.19
C ALA A 341 2.09 28.63 -8.02
N LYS A 342 1.27 29.01 -7.01
CA LYS A 342 0.93 30.42 -6.73
C LYS A 342 2.14 31.26 -6.29
N LEU A 343 3.08 30.68 -5.55
CA LEU A 343 4.33 31.36 -5.20
C LEU A 343 5.19 31.63 -6.45
N LYS A 344 5.26 30.68 -7.39
CA LYS A 344 5.96 30.87 -8.68
C LYS A 344 5.29 31.93 -9.57
N GLU A 345 3.95 31.95 -9.62
CA GLU A 345 3.20 32.99 -10.31
C GLU A 345 3.45 34.41 -9.75
N ALA A 346 3.69 34.48 -8.44
CA ALA A 346 4.07 35.71 -7.75
C ALA A 346 5.57 36.01 -7.80
N GLU A 347 6.35 35.28 -8.64
CA GLU A 347 7.81 35.38 -8.79
C GLU A 347 8.62 35.17 -7.50
N ILE A 348 8.05 34.54 -6.47
CA ILE A 348 8.70 34.25 -5.21
C ILE A 348 9.44 32.91 -5.34
N LYS A 349 10.76 32.98 -5.50
CA LYS A 349 11.62 31.80 -5.68
C LYS A 349 12.29 31.35 -4.37
N ASP A 350 12.43 32.26 -3.42
CA ASP A 350 13.00 32.00 -2.10
C ASP A 350 12.12 32.55 -1.00
N LEU A 351 12.05 31.83 0.10
CA LEU A 351 11.30 32.20 1.29
C LEU A 351 11.87 31.56 2.55
N TYR A 352 11.43 32.07 3.70
CA TYR A 352 11.66 31.46 5.00
C TYR A 352 10.35 30.93 5.59
N THR A 353 10.40 29.81 6.27
CA THR A 353 9.27 29.29 7.05
C THR A 353 9.76 28.52 8.27
N ASP A 354 9.12 28.71 9.42
CA ASP A 354 9.41 27.97 10.65
C ASP A 354 9.02 26.49 10.56
N ASN A 355 8.16 26.15 9.60
CA ASN A 355 7.68 24.79 9.40
C ASN A 355 8.63 23.96 8.54
N LYS A 356 9.61 23.28 9.17
CA LYS A 356 10.58 22.41 8.49
C LYS A 356 9.93 21.36 7.56
N LYS A 357 8.72 20.87 7.91
CA LYS A 357 7.99 19.90 7.08
C LYS A 357 7.47 20.54 5.80
N LEU A 358 7.02 21.78 5.87
CA LEU A 358 6.58 22.55 4.69
C LEU A 358 7.78 22.94 3.82
N ALA A 359 8.89 23.34 4.45
CA ALA A 359 10.12 23.69 3.77
C ALA A 359 10.63 22.58 2.84
N LEU A 360 10.72 21.34 3.35
CA LEU A 360 11.23 20.20 2.58
C LEU A 360 10.31 19.87 1.39
N ARG A 361 9.00 20.04 1.56
CA ARG A 361 8.00 19.81 0.49
C ARG A 361 8.06 20.90 -0.59
N LEU A 362 8.22 22.18 -0.20
CA LEU A 362 8.38 23.29 -1.13
C LEU A 362 9.66 23.18 -1.97
N LYS A 363 10.74 22.68 -1.36
CA LYS A 363 12.00 22.39 -2.04
C LYS A 363 11.80 21.42 -3.22
N PHE A 364 10.91 20.44 -3.11
CA PHE A 364 10.58 19.52 -4.21
C PHE A 364 9.99 20.25 -5.41
N TYR A 365 9.24 21.33 -5.20
CA TYR A 365 8.69 22.14 -6.29
C TYR A 365 9.61 23.27 -6.74
N GLY A 366 10.87 23.30 -6.29
CA GLY A 366 11.86 24.31 -6.71
C GLY A 366 11.67 25.68 -6.07
N ILE A 367 11.08 25.73 -4.87
CA ILE A 367 11.07 26.90 -4.01
C ILE A 367 12.17 26.72 -2.96
N ASP A 368 13.18 27.59 -2.98
CA ASP A 368 14.28 27.54 -2.01
C ASP A 368 13.82 28.08 -0.66
N VAL A 369 14.07 27.31 0.40
CA VAL A 369 13.82 27.77 1.76
C VAL A 369 15.15 28.08 2.43
N ARG A 370 15.39 29.37 2.71
CA ARG A 370 16.66 29.88 3.28
C ARG A 370 16.39 30.74 4.50
N ASP A 371 17.26 30.64 5.50
CA ASP A 371 17.15 31.43 6.72
C ASP A 371 17.39 32.94 6.47
N GLU A 372 18.08 33.31 5.40
CA GLU A 372 18.42 34.68 5.02
C GLU A 372 17.36 35.34 4.12
N SER A 373 16.32 34.64 3.72
CA SER A 373 15.29 35.19 2.84
C SER A 373 14.49 36.29 3.52
N LYS A 374 14.20 37.35 2.75
CA LYS A 374 13.35 38.47 3.19
C LYS A 374 11.87 38.13 3.22
N ASN A 375 11.45 37.05 2.59
CA ASN A 375 10.07 36.62 2.46
C ASN A 375 9.75 35.57 3.54
N LEU A 376 8.94 35.94 4.53
CA LEU A 376 8.44 35.01 5.57
C LEU A 376 7.09 34.46 5.18
N LEU A 377 6.98 33.14 5.00
CA LEU A 377 5.73 32.44 4.75
C LEU A 377 5.04 32.12 6.10
N VAL A 378 3.85 32.63 6.29
CA VAL A 378 3.04 32.41 7.48
C VAL A 378 1.69 31.78 7.09
N SER A 379 1.25 30.79 7.85
CA SER A 379 -0.12 30.28 7.71
C SER A 379 -1.12 31.30 8.23
N ALA A 380 -2.16 31.57 7.49
CA ALA A 380 -3.24 32.51 7.85
C ALA A 380 -4.53 31.74 8.19
N ASP A 381 -5.44 32.37 8.89
CA ASP A 381 -6.75 31.82 9.21
C ASP A 381 -7.59 31.58 7.94
N LEU A 382 -8.41 30.54 7.95
CA LEU A 382 -9.24 30.16 6.79
C LEU A 382 -10.28 31.22 6.42
N ASP A 383 -10.75 31.98 7.39
CA ASP A 383 -11.78 33.03 7.20
C ASP A 383 -11.17 34.39 6.81
N GLY A 384 -9.83 34.52 6.78
CA GLY A 384 -9.12 35.76 6.45
C GLY A 384 -8.92 35.94 4.94
N LYS A 385 -8.90 37.19 4.46
CA LYS A 385 -8.42 37.52 3.11
C LYS A 385 -6.90 37.39 3.12
N SER A 386 -6.40 36.29 2.58
CA SER A 386 -4.96 36.04 2.41
C SER A 386 -4.55 36.10 0.94
N LYS A 387 -3.29 36.42 0.69
CA LYS A 387 -2.76 36.56 -0.67
C LYS A 387 -2.71 35.23 -1.41
N PHE A 388 -2.44 34.13 -0.69
CA PHE A 388 -2.31 32.78 -1.26
C PHE A 388 -3.38 31.84 -0.63
N CYS A 389 -4.58 31.91 -1.21
CA CYS A 389 -5.70 31.07 -0.81
C CYS A 389 -5.71 29.79 -1.66
N ILE A 390 -5.76 28.62 -1.04
CA ILE A 390 -5.80 27.32 -1.72
C ILE A 390 -7.22 26.78 -1.61
N GLU A 391 -7.83 26.51 -2.76
CA GLU A 391 -9.21 26.08 -2.85
C GLU A 391 -9.33 24.70 -3.49
N LYS A 392 -10.19 23.85 -2.94
CA LYS A 392 -10.60 22.57 -3.54
C LYS A 392 -12.12 22.49 -3.53
N MET A 393 -12.69 22.16 -4.69
CA MET A 393 -14.15 22.05 -4.85
C MET A 393 -14.94 23.26 -4.33
N GLY A 394 -14.38 24.49 -4.54
CA GLY A 394 -15.00 25.73 -4.08
C GLY A 394 -14.92 26.01 -2.58
N LYS A 395 -14.16 25.21 -1.82
CA LYS A 395 -13.85 25.50 -0.42
C LYS A 395 -12.40 25.87 -0.22
N VAL A 396 -12.15 26.89 0.58
CA VAL A 396 -10.82 27.25 1.04
C VAL A 396 -10.32 26.17 1.99
N ILE A 397 -9.18 25.53 1.64
CA ILE A 397 -8.58 24.48 2.45
C ILE A 397 -7.37 24.96 3.26
N ALA A 398 -6.64 25.94 2.73
CA ALA A 398 -5.52 26.56 3.42
C ALA A 398 -5.29 27.98 2.93
N ASN A 399 -4.83 28.86 3.82
CA ASN A 399 -4.48 30.24 3.54
C ASN A 399 -3.03 30.52 3.97
N PHE A 400 -2.30 31.25 3.14
CA PHE A 400 -0.93 31.66 3.42
C PHE A 400 -0.71 33.12 3.05
N ASP A 401 0.14 33.78 3.84
CA ASP A 401 0.63 35.13 3.55
C ASP A 401 2.14 35.14 3.49
N VAL A 402 2.68 35.98 2.62
CA VAL A 402 4.11 36.27 2.58
C VAL A 402 4.34 37.67 3.09
N ARG A 403 5.08 37.79 4.18
CA ARG A 403 5.45 39.05 4.83
C ARG A 403 6.92 39.33 4.61
N GLY A 404 7.28 40.60 4.50
CA GLY A 404 8.68 41.01 4.60
C GLY A 404 9.19 40.74 6.01
N ARG A 405 10.39 40.17 6.11
CA ARG A 405 11.07 39.86 7.37
C ARG A 405 11.91 41.07 7.80
#